data_4d4f9d860d37dd852857abb30f56f995
#
_entry.id   4d4f9d860d37dd852857abb30f56f995
#
_cell.length_a   1.000
_cell.length_b   1.000
_cell.length_c   1.000
_cell.angle_alpha   90.00
_cell.angle_beta   90.00
_cell.angle_gamma   90.00
#
_symmetry.space_group_name_H-M   'P 1'
#
loop_
_entity.id
_entity.type
_entity.pdbx_description
1 polymer ?
#
loop_
_entity_poly.entity_id
_entity_poly.type
_entity_poly.pdbx_seq_one_letter_code
_entity_poly.pdbx_strand_id
1 'polypeptide(L)'
;MSEPIAPAPHAALQPPRPVHVDVLLMNTDRSAFAQRHPDDAQKVITALQAIRPDWAYRAWAARDGELPPDALAADAWVLTGSVASVTQPEPWMERTADALRRRHAAGRTLVGLCFGHQLIAQALGGTVGRSAGGFRLGVADTALAAQEPWMDPPLPRLSLFAAHEDQVQQPPPGARVLGGNAFCPVGAYAIGRHVLCTQYHPELTRPFMRDLLATFGHKFGAPVAAQATTEIEQQVDAVPFMQWVARFIEAADCAPTRAPASASTAGSPPPVSV
;
A
#
# COMPACT_ATOMS: atom_id res chain seq x y z
N MET A 1 -24.57 45.03 -43.11
CA MET A 1 -24.61 45.12 -41.64
C MET A 1 -24.59 43.70 -41.13
N SER A 2 -23.41 43.27 -40.58
CA SER A 2 -23.21 41.90 -40.07
C SER A 2 -23.54 41.93 -38.57
N GLU A 3 -24.44 41.06 -38.15
CA GLU A 3 -24.79 40.87 -36.74
C GLU A 3 -23.59 40.30 -35.96
N PRO A 4 -23.36 40.72 -34.72
CA PRO A 4 -22.32 40.17 -33.86
C PRO A 4 -22.72 38.78 -33.38
N ILE A 5 -21.85 37.78 -33.63
CA ILE A 5 -22.01 36.40 -33.09
C ILE A 5 -21.82 36.47 -31.57
N ALA A 6 -22.87 36.11 -30.82
CA ALA A 6 -22.79 35.99 -29.38
C ALA A 6 -21.75 34.90 -28.97
N PRO A 7 -20.92 35.14 -27.96
CA PRO A 7 -19.97 34.12 -27.48
C PRO A 7 -20.74 32.93 -26.90
N ALA A 8 -20.35 31.73 -27.28
CA ALA A 8 -20.89 30.50 -26.71
C ALA A 8 -20.72 30.47 -25.17
N PRO A 9 -21.70 29.95 -24.41
CA PRO A 9 -21.60 29.91 -22.97
C PRO A 9 -20.40 29.04 -22.60
N HIS A 10 -19.50 29.61 -21.81
CA HIS A 10 -18.41 28.84 -21.17
C HIS A 10 -19.06 27.73 -20.36
N ALA A 11 -18.85 26.47 -20.77
CA ALA A 11 -19.20 25.32 -19.96
C ALA A 11 -18.50 25.51 -18.61
N ALA A 12 -19.28 25.65 -17.55
CA ALA A 12 -18.76 25.72 -16.20
C ALA A 12 -18.00 24.42 -15.97
N LEU A 13 -16.68 24.52 -15.74
CA LEU A 13 -15.86 23.39 -15.35
C LEU A 13 -16.48 22.81 -14.09
N GLN A 14 -16.97 21.59 -14.17
CA GLN A 14 -17.44 20.88 -12.99
C GLN A 14 -16.27 20.79 -12.02
N PRO A 15 -16.48 21.03 -10.70
CA PRO A 15 -15.41 20.85 -9.73
C PRO A 15 -14.87 19.42 -9.86
N PRO A 16 -13.55 19.23 -9.77
CA PRO A 16 -12.97 17.89 -9.83
C PRO A 16 -13.64 17.01 -8.78
N ARG A 17 -14.04 15.79 -9.16
CA ARG A 17 -14.63 14.85 -8.21
C ARG A 17 -13.59 14.55 -7.11
N PRO A 18 -14.01 14.34 -5.87
CA PRO A 18 -13.09 13.94 -4.82
C PRO A 18 -12.42 12.61 -5.17
N VAL A 19 -11.13 12.48 -4.86
CA VAL A 19 -10.41 11.20 -4.95
C VAL A 19 -11.05 10.21 -3.99
N HIS A 20 -11.34 9.00 -4.48
CA HIS A 20 -11.98 7.95 -3.71
C HIS A 20 -10.99 6.85 -3.37
N VAL A 21 -10.78 6.61 -2.08
CA VAL A 21 -9.84 5.61 -1.56
C VAL A 21 -10.60 4.53 -0.79
N ASP A 22 -10.51 3.29 -1.28
CA ASP A 22 -10.95 2.12 -0.52
C ASP A 22 -9.79 1.60 0.36
N VAL A 23 -10.05 1.43 1.65
CA VAL A 23 -9.08 0.86 2.60
C VAL A 23 -9.52 -0.55 2.95
N LEU A 24 -8.70 -1.55 2.59
CA LEU A 24 -8.97 -2.95 2.83
C LEU A 24 -8.40 -3.37 4.19
N LEU A 25 -9.28 -3.64 5.15
CA LEU A 25 -8.93 -4.15 6.47
C LEU A 25 -8.53 -5.62 6.36
N MET A 26 -7.23 -5.87 6.52
CA MET A 26 -6.64 -7.21 6.41
C MET A 26 -6.39 -7.85 7.78
N ASN A 27 -6.33 -7.05 8.87
CA ASN A 27 -5.95 -7.54 10.19
C ASN A 27 -7.01 -8.47 10.78
N THR A 28 -6.62 -9.72 11.03
CA THR A 28 -7.48 -10.77 11.61
C THR A 28 -7.49 -10.77 13.13
N ASP A 29 -6.73 -9.89 13.82
CA ASP A 29 -6.72 -9.80 15.27
C ASP A 29 -8.10 -9.33 15.80
N ARG A 30 -8.71 -10.14 16.65
CA ARG A 30 -9.98 -9.86 17.36
C ARG A 30 -9.82 -9.91 18.86
N SER A 31 -8.58 -9.88 19.35
CA SER A 31 -8.26 -9.95 20.77
C SER A 31 -8.81 -8.72 21.53
N ALA A 32 -8.84 -8.83 22.86
CA ALA A 32 -9.17 -7.70 23.72
C ALA A 32 -8.20 -6.52 23.53
N PHE A 33 -6.97 -6.78 23.10
CA PHE A 33 -6.03 -5.72 22.69
C PHE A 33 -6.55 -4.96 21.47
N ALA A 34 -6.88 -5.68 20.40
CA ALA A 34 -7.38 -5.06 19.16
C ALA A 34 -8.65 -4.23 19.41
N GLN A 35 -9.53 -4.70 20.31
CA GLN A 35 -10.79 -4.02 20.64
C GLN A 35 -10.60 -2.69 21.41
N ARG A 36 -9.44 -2.45 22.02
CA ARG A 36 -9.13 -1.18 22.70
C ARG A 36 -8.64 -0.07 21.78
N HIS A 37 -8.34 -0.40 20.54
CA HIS A 37 -7.78 0.52 19.54
C HIS A 37 -8.69 0.65 18.32
N PRO A 38 -8.63 1.77 17.59
CA PRO A 38 -9.19 1.83 16.24
C PRO A 38 -8.65 0.67 15.40
N ASP A 39 -9.47 0.10 14.52
CA ASP A 39 -8.97 -0.90 13.58
C ASP A 39 -7.96 -0.30 12.59
N ASP A 40 -7.24 -1.17 11.88
CA ASP A 40 -6.13 -0.70 11.03
C ASP A 40 -6.63 0.08 9.80
N ALA A 41 -7.85 -0.17 9.32
CA ALA A 41 -8.43 0.67 8.27
C ALA A 41 -8.73 2.07 8.80
N GLN A 42 -9.27 2.19 10.02
CA GLN A 42 -9.53 3.49 10.63
C GLN A 42 -8.23 4.26 10.92
N LYS A 43 -7.14 3.57 11.32
CA LYS A 43 -5.82 4.21 11.51
C LYS A 43 -5.30 4.79 10.19
N VAL A 44 -5.38 4.03 9.09
CA VAL A 44 -4.98 4.49 7.75
C VAL A 44 -5.84 5.68 7.31
N ILE A 45 -7.16 5.57 7.44
CA ILE A 45 -8.09 6.65 7.08
C ILE A 45 -7.77 7.92 7.88
N THR A 46 -7.58 7.80 9.20
CA THR A 46 -7.23 8.95 10.04
C THR A 46 -5.94 9.62 9.60
N ALA A 47 -4.91 8.85 9.28
CA ALA A 47 -3.62 9.37 8.82
C ALA A 47 -3.74 10.07 7.45
N LEU A 48 -4.51 9.53 6.51
CA LEU A 48 -4.76 10.15 5.20
C LEU A 48 -5.68 11.36 5.29
N GLN A 49 -6.75 11.31 6.09
CA GLN A 49 -7.66 12.44 6.30
C GLN A 49 -6.97 13.67 6.88
N ALA A 50 -5.96 13.47 7.72
CA ALA A 50 -5.15 14.58 8.24
C ALA A 50 -4.39 15.33 7.13
N ILE A 51 -4.16 14.69 5.98
CA ILE A 51 -3.42 15.24 4.82
C ILE A 51 -4.39 15.65 3.70
N ARG A 52 -5.41 14.85 3.46
CA ARG A 52 -6.42 15.03 2.40
C ARG A 52 -7.84 14.90 2.98
N PRO A 53 -8.34 15.92 3.69
CA PRO A 53 -9.68 15.91 4.27
C PRO A 53 -10.79 15.98 3.21
N ASP A 54 -10.45 16.37 2.00
CA ASP A 54 -11.32 16.50 0.83
C ASP A 54 -11.53 15.19 0.06
N TRP A 55 -10.79 14.14 0.38
CA TRP A 55 -10.94 12.83 -0.23
C TRP A 55 -12.09 12.02 0.40
N ALA A 56 -12.67 11.11 -0.37
CA ALA A 56 -13.66 10.15 0.12
C ALA A 56 -12.97 8.82 0.49
N TYR A 57 -13.24 8.32 1.70
CA TYR A 57 -12.64 7.09 2.21
C TYR A 57 -13.73 6.07 2.56
N ARG A 58 -13.48 4.81 2.23
CA ARG A 58 -14.35 3.70 2.60
C ARG A 58 -13.53 2.51 3.07
N ALA A 59 -13.92 1.92 4.21
CA ALA A 59 -13.31 0.70 4.73
C ALA A 59 -14.09 -0.54 4.26
N TRP A 60 -13.36 -1.64 3.99
CA TRP A 60 -13.89 -2.93 3.61
C TRP A 60 -13.24 -4.03 4.44
N ALA A 61 -14.01 -4.91 5.06
CA ALA A 61 -13.48 -5.99 5.88
C ALA A 61 -13.00 -7.17 5.00
N ALA A 62 -11.90 -6.98 4.26
CA ALA A 62 -11.37 -7.99 3.34
C ALA A 62 -11.05 -9.31 4.04
N ARG A 63 -10.60 -9.27 5.30
CA ARG A 63 -10.41 -10.44 6.18
C ARG A 63 -11.68 -11.29 6.37
N ASP A 64 -12.86 -10.68 6.21
CA ASP A 64 -14.16 -11.33 6.30
C ASP A 64 -14.75 -11.67 4.92
N GLY A 65 -13.96 -11.41 3.86
CA GLY A 65 -14.35 -11.65 2.47
C GLY A 65 -15.12 -10.50 1.84
N GLU A 66 -15.24 -9.36 2.51
CA GLU A 66 -15.88 -8.15 1.95
C GLU A 66 -14.87 -7.40 1.09
N LEU A 67 -15.16 -7.32 -0.20
CA LEU A 67 -14.40 -6.52 -1.16
C LEU A 67 -15.34 -5.51 -1.83
N PRO A 68 -14.80 -4.39 -2.36
CA PRO A 68 -15.57 -3.51 -3.21
C PRO A 68 -16.24 -4.30 -4.34
N PRO A 69 -17.55 -4.11 -4.60
CA PRO A 69 -18.28 -4.86 -5.62
C PRO A 69 -17.69 -4.63 -7.02
N ASP A 70 -17.18 -3.43 -7.28
CA ASP A 70 -16.37 -3.12 -8.46
C ASP A 70 -14.94 -2.80 -8.02
N ALA A 71 -14.03 -3.72 -8.31
CA ALA A 71 -12.62 -3.57 -7.98
C ALA A 71 -11.93 -2.38 -8.70
N LEU A 72 -12.55 -1.80 -9.73
CA LEU A 72 -11.96 -0.70 -10.51
C LEU A 72 -12.58 0.67 -10.22
N ALA A 73 -13.64 0.74 -9.39
CA ALA A 73 -14.37 1.98 -9.16
C ALA A 73 -13.58 3.02 -8.36
N ALA A 74 -12.89 2.62 -7.29
CA ALA A 74 -12.06 3.53 -6.49
C ALA A 74 -10.75 3.89 -7.20
N ASP A 75 -10.27 5.11 -6.96
CA ASP A 75 -9.01 5.60 -7.51
C ASP A 75 -7.82 4.83 -6.94
N ALA A 76 -7.84 4.55 -5.64
CA ALA A 76 -6.81 3.77 -4.98
C ALA A 76 -7.38 2.73 -4.00
N TRP A 77 -6.66 1.63 -3.83
CA TRP A 77 -6.81 0.71 -2.72
C TRP A 77 -5.59 0.80 -1.80
N VAL A 78 -5.84 0.91 -0.49
CA VAL A 78 -4.81 0.81 0.54
C VAL A 78 -5.06 -0.44 1.37
N LEU A 79 -4.11 -1.37 1.38
CA LEU A 79 -4.17 -2.62 2.13
C LEU A 79 -3.43 -2.46 3.45
N THR A 80 -4.08 -2.81 4.56
CA THR A 80 -3.49 -2.68 5.90
C THR A 80 -2.53 -3.82 6.25
N GLY A 81 -1.88 -3.71 7.40
CA GLY A 81 -1.20 -4.81 8.06
C GLY A 81 -2.16 -5.91 8.54
N SER A 82 -1.60 -7.04 8.98
CA SER A 82 -2.33 -8.15 9.62
C SER A 82 -1.39 -8.99 10.47
N VAL A 83 -1.94 -9.66 11.48
CA VAL A 83 -1.25 -10.73 12.23
C VAL A 83 -1.26 -12.06 11.48
N ALA A 84 -2.04 -12.19 10.42
CA ALA A 84 -2.03 -13.35 9.53
C ALA A 84 -0.74 -13.41 8.71
N SER A 85 -0.42 -14.58 8.16
CA SER A 85 0.74 -14.77 7.28
C SER A 85 0.30 -15.13 5.87
N VAL A 86 0.85 -14.44 4.87
CA VAL A 86 0.61 -14.77 3.45
C VAL A 86 1.22 -16.12 3.06
N THR A 87 2.16 -16.66 3.88
CA THR A 87 2.74 -18.00 3.68
C THR A 87 1.81 -19.12 4.15
N GLN A 88 0.72 -18.76 4.82
CA GLN A 88 -0.36 -19.65 5.23
C GLN A 88 -1.69 -19.16 4.63
N PRO A 89 -1.91 -19.32 3.32
CA PRO A 89 -3.00 -18.67 2.61
C PRO A 89 -4.37 -19.17 3.09
N GLU A 90 -5.27 -18.23 3.26
CA GLU A 90 -6.68 -18.45 3.57
C GLU A 90 -7.55 -18.03 2.36
N PRO A 91 -8.79 -18.55 2.22
CA PRO A 91 -9.64 -18.27 1.06
C PRO A 91 -9.90 -16.78 0.80
N TRP A 92 -9.94 -15.94 1.82
CA TRP A 92 -10.12 -14.49 1.68
C TRP A 92 -8.88 -13.83 1.06
N MET A 93 -7.67 -14.34 1.37
CA MET A 93 -6.41 -13.85 0.79
C MET A 93 -6.36 -14.14 -0.71
N GLU A 94 -6.78 -15.31 -1.14
CA GLU A 94 -6.81 -15.69 -2.57
C GLU A 94 -7.78 -14.82 -3.35
N ARG A 95 -9.01 -14.61 -2.84
CA ARG A 95 -9.99 -13.70 -3.45
C ARG A 95 -9.46 -12.27 -3.55
N THR A 96 -8.78 -11.80 -2.51
CA THR A 96 -8.15 -10.48 -2.52
C THR A 96 -7.02 -10.42 -3.55
N ALA A 97 -6.16 -11.44 -3.60
CA ALA A 97 -5.07 -11.52 -4.58
C ALA A 97 -5.59 -11.51 -6.03
N ASP A 98 -6.72 -12.18 -6.33
CA ASP A 98 -7.36 -12.11 -7.65
C ASP A 98 -7.83 -10.69 -7.99
N ALA A 99 -8.41 -9.98 -7.03
CA ALA A 99 -8.81 -8.59 -7.23
C ALA A 99 -7.60 -7.66 -7.42
N LEU A 100 -6.49 -7.89 -6.68
CA LEU A 100 -5.23 -7.16 -6.84
C LEU A 100 -4.64 -7.34 -8.23
N ARG A 101 -4.64 -8.58 -8.77
CA ARG A 101 -4.17 -8.85 -10.13
C ARG A 101 -4.99 -8.08 -11.17
N ARG A 102 -6.33 -8.05 -11.02
CA ARG A 102 -7.22 -7.26 -11.91
C ARG A 102 -6.92 -5.77 -11.84
N ARG A 103 -6.76 -5.21 -10.63
CA ARG A 103 -6.40 -3.79 -10.46
C ARG A 103 -5.05 -3.46 -11.07
N HIS A 104 -4.05 -4.28 -10.81
CA HIS A 104 -2.72 -4.12 -11.38
C HIS A 104 -2.75 -4.14 -12.91
N ALA A 105 -3.43 -5.12 -13.51
CA ALA A 105 -3.58 -5.22 -14.97
C ALA A 105 -4.31 -4.01 -15.58
N ALA A 106 -5.22 -3.40 -14.84
CA ALA A 106 -5.92 -2.17 -15.24
C ALA A 106 -5.14 -0.88 -14.92
N GLY A 107 -3.94 -0.97 -14.35
CA GLY A 107 -3.13 0.19 -13.95
C GLY A 107 -3.73 1.00 -12.80
N ARG A 108 -4.64 0.41 -12.00
CA ARG A 108 -5.28 1.08 -10.86
C ARG A 108 -4.39 1.07 -9.63
N THR A 109 -4.42 2.18 -8.89
CA THR A 109 -3.49 2.39 -7.78
C THR A 109 -3.70 1.40 -6.63
N LEU A 110 -2.59 0.82 -6.18
CA LEU A 110 -2.45 -0.07 -5.04
C LEU A 110 -1.38 0.47 -4.08
N VAL A 111 -1.72 0.55 -2.81
CA VAL A 111 -0.78 0.83 -1.73
C VAL A 111 -0.83 -0.31 -0.74
N GLY A 112 0.32 -0.88 -0.37
CA GLY A 112 0.41 -2.00 0.58
C GLY A 112 1.24 -1.64 1.80
N LEU A 113 0.68 -1.88 3.00
CA LEU A 113 1.35 -1.69 4.28
C LEU A 113 1.54 -3.06 4.95
N CYS A 114 2.75 -3.42 5.32
CA CYS A 114 3.13 -4.65 6.02
C CYS A 114 2.54 -5.92 5.35
N PHE A 115 1.49 -6.51 5.89
CA PHE A 115 0.80 -7.65 5.26
C PHE A 115 0.31 -7.30 3.84
N GLY A 116 -0.24 -6.10 3.64
CA GLY A 116 -0.66 -5.63 2.31
C GLY A 116 0.50 -5.54 1.32
N HIS A 117 1.69 -5.10 1.77
CA HIS A 117 2.93 -5.11 0.97
C HIS A 117 3.32 -6.54 0.56
N GLN A 118 3.20 -7.49 1.49
CA GLN A 118 3.51 -8.91 1.25
C GLN A 118 2.49 -9.56 0.31
N LEU A 119 1.19 -9.33 0.54
CA LEU A 119 0.13 -9.91 -0.28
C LEU A 119 0.17 -9.37 -1.73
N ILE A 120 0.43 -8.08 -1.93
CA ILE A 120 0.63 -7.50 -3.27
C ILE A 120 1.85 -8.15 -3.92
N ALA A 121 2.97 -8.29 -3.21
CA ALA A 121 4.16 -8.94 -3.76
C ALA A 121 3.87 -10.36 -4.21
N GLN A 122 3.24 -11.18 -3.39
CA GLN A 122 2.91 -12.57 -3.71
C GLN A 122 1.89 -12.67 -4.85
N ALA A 123 0.85 -11.83 -4.83
CA ALA A 123 -0.18 -11.79 -5.88
C ALA A 123 0.40 -11.46 -7.26
N LEU A 124 1.47 -10.67 -7.31
CA LEU A 124 2.11 -10.21 -8.54
C LEU A 124 3.39 -11.00 -8.91
N GLY A 125 3.63 -12.15 -8.29
CA GLY A 125 4.70 -13.07 -8.67
C GLY A 125 6.02 -12.88 -7.90
N GLY A 126 6.03 -12.13 -6.81
CA GLY A 126 7.13 -12.10 -5.84
C GLY A 126 7.06 -13.27 -4.86
N THR A 127 8.02 -13.35 -3.95
CA THR A 127 8.05 -14.36 -2.89
C THR A 127 8.14 -13.72 -1.52
N VAL A 128 7.42 -14.31 -0.56
CA VAL A 128 7.40 -13.90 0.84
C VAL A 128 7.80 -15.07 1.72
N GLY A 129 8.53 -14.81 2.78
CA GLY A 129 8.94 -15.82 3.73
C GLY A 129 9.40 -15.20 5.04
N ARG A 130 9.63 -16.06 6.04
CA ARG A 130 10.13 -15.61 7.34
C ARG A 130 11.52 -15.01 7.22
N SER A 131 11.74 -13.94 7.97
CA SER A 131 13.07 -13.36 8.16
C SER A 131 13.98 -14.34 8.90
N ALA A 132 15.21 -14.52 8.41
CA ALA A 132 16.23 -15.27 9.14
C ALA A 132 16.59 -14.60 10.48
N GLY A 133 16.34 -13.30 10.63
CA GLY A 133 16.53 -12.54 11.87
C GLY A 133 15.38 -12.66 12.88
N GLY A 134 14.32 -13.42 12.57
CA GLY A 134 13.13 -13.57 13.41
C GLY A 134 12.20 -12.36 13.37
N PHE A 135 11.55 -12.07 14.50
CA PHE A 135 10.57 -10.98 14.61
C PHE A 135 11.27 -9.62 14.78
N ARG A 136 10.82 -8.61 14.03
CA ARG A 136 11.23 -7.21 14.17
C ARG A 136 10.11 -6.40 14.81
N LEU A 137 10.40 -5.80 15.96
CA LEU A 137 9.54 -4.84 16.64
C LEU A 137 10.35 -3.57 16.94
N GLY A 138 9.76 -2.40 16.78
CA GLY A 138 10.40 -1.11 17.09
C GLY A 138 10.37 -0.14 15.93
N VAL A 139 11.47 0.54 15.64
CA VAL A 139 11.64 1.45 14.49
C VAL A 139 12.61 0.86 13.50
N ALA A 140 12.21 0.75 12.25
CA ALA A 140 13.08 0.38 11.15
C ALA A 140 13.57 1.62 10.42
N ASP A 141 14.88 1.78 10.38
CA ASP A 141 15.54 2.84 9.61
C ASP A 141 15.97 2.27 8.25
N THR A 142 15.45 2.85 7.20
CA THR A 142 15.57 2.39 5.82
C THR A 142 16.34 3.40 4.99
N ALA A 143 17.46 3.00 4.41
CA ALA A 143 18.15 3.81 3.41
C ALA A 143 17.33 3.80 2.11
N LEU A 144 17.07 4.98 1.54
CA LEU A 144 16.37 5.10 0.27
C LEU A 144 17.37 5.01 -0.89
N ALA A 145 17.07 4.14 -1.85
CA ALA A 145 17.93 3.89 -3.01
C ALA A 145 17.72 4.93 -4.13
N ALA A 146 16.55 5.60 -4.14
CA ALA A 146 16.20 6.61 -5.13
C ALA A 146 15.20 7.60 -4.55
N GLN A 147 15.16 8.80 -5.14
CA GLN A 147 14.12 9.79 -4.88
C GLN A 147 13.17 9.83 -6.07
N GLU A 148 11.88 9.74 -5.79
CA GLU A 148 10.82 9.81 -6.78
C GLU A 148 10.11 11.17 -6.72
N PRO A 149 9.52 11.68 -7.81
CA PRO A 149 8.87 12.99 -7.80
C PRO A 149 7.76 13.18 -6.77
N TRP A 150 7.12 12.08 -6.36
CA TRP A 150 6.07 12.09 -5.34
C TRP A 150 6.62 11.99 -3.90
N MET A 151 7.93 11.72 -3.72
CA MET A 151 8.61 11.72 -2.41
C MET A 151 8.95 13.16 -1.99
N ASP A 152 7.93 13.93 -1.64
CA ASP A 152 8.09 15.28 -1.14
C ASP A 152 7.36 15.42 0.21
N PRO A 153 8.06 15.84 1.29
CA PRO A 153 9.46 16.27 1.31
C PRO A 153 10.44 15.11 1.01
N PRO A 154 11.57 15.40 0.33
CA PRO A 154 12.59 14.40 0.06
C PRO A 154 13.31 14.01 1.36
N LEU A 155 13.51 12.70 1.56
CA LEU A 155 14.25 12.17 2.70
C LEU A 155 15.35 11.23 2.20
N PRO A 156 16.58 11.30 2.75
CA PRO A 156 17.65 10.36 2.41
C PRO A 156 17.45 9.00 3.06
N ARG A 157 16.70 8.97 4.16
CA ARG A 157 16.35 7.78 4.95
C ARG A 157 14.90 7.91 5.39
N LEU A 158 14.29 6.78 5.74
CA LEU A 158 12.92 6.69 6.19
C LEU A 158 12.88 5.84 7.46
N SER A 159 12.42 6.42 8.56
CA SER A 159 12.26 5.73 9.86
C SER A 159 10.77 5.53 10.14
N LEU A 160 10.32 4.27 10.20
CA LEU A 160 8.92 3.92 10.46
C LEU A 160 8.81 2.81 11.50
N PHE A 161 7.66 2.68 12.15
CA PHE A 161 7.40 1.55 13.02
C PHE A 161 7.38 0.24 12.22
N ALA A 162 7.95 -0.80 12.84
CA ALA A 162 8.00 -2.16 12.33
C ALA A 162 7.42 -3.14 13.34
N ALA A 163 6.62 -4.10 12.88
CA ALA A 163 6.09 -5.20 13.66
C ALA A 163 5.85 -6.39 12.70
N HIS A 164 6.90 -7.14 12.35
CA HIS A 164 6.79 -8.25 11.39
C HIS A 164 7.85 -9.33 11.60
N GLU A 165 7.54 -10.54 11.16
CA GLU A 165 8.47 -11.66 11.01
C GLU A 165 8.60 -12.06 9.53
N ASP A 166 7.46 -12.10 8.82
CA ASP A 166 7.47 -12.33 7.39
C ASP A 166 7.90 -11.06 6.63
N GLN A 167 8.56 -11.26 5.49
CA GLN A 167 9.00 -10.17 4.62
C GLN A 167 9.12 -10.63 3.16
N VAL A 168 9.06 -9.70 2.24
CA VAL A 168 9.31 -9.96 0.83
C VAL A 168 10.78 -10.34 0.66
N GLN A 169 11.02 -11.54 0.12
CA GLN A 169 12.35 -12.09 -0.18
C GLN A 169 12.76 -11.78 -1.62
N GLN A 170 11.81 -11.90 -2.55
CA GLN A 170 12.00 -11.50 -3.94
C GLN A 170 10.85 -10.57 -4.34
N PRO A 171 11.15 -9.34 -4.77
CA PRO A 171 10.12 -8.42 -5.23
C PRO A 171 9.45 -8.97 -6.50
N PRO A 172 8.19 -8.59 -6.78
CA PRO A 172 7.51 -9.02 -7.99
C PRO A 172 8.20 -8.50 -9.26
N PRO A 173 8.00 -9.16 -10.41
CA PRO A 173 8.53 -8.70 -11.69
C PRO A 173 8.16 -7.24 -11.97
N GLY A 174 9.13 -6.47 -12.45
CA GLY A 174 8.96 -5.04 -12.74
C GLY A 174 8.97 -4.12 -11.51
N ALA A 175 9.11 -4.67 -10.31
CA ALA A 175 9.25 -3.87 -9.11
C ALA A 175 10.62 -3.22 -9.03
N ARG A 176 10.63 -1.96 -8.61
CA ARG A 176 11.82 -1.21 -8.23
C ARG A 176 11.86 -1.12 -6.70
N VAL A 177 12.87 -1.67 -6.07
CA VAL A 177 13.10 -1.52 -4.63
C VAL A 177 13.47 -0.06 -4.35
N LEU A 178 12.68 0.60 -3.51
CA LEU A 178 12.86 2.00 -3.14
C LEU A 178 13.78 2.17 -1.94
N GLY A 179 13.83 1.16 -1.09
CA GLY A 179 14.68 1.16 0.08
C GLY A 179 14.57 -0.12 0.90
N GLY A 180 15.54 -0.30 1.76
CA GLY A 180 15.64 -1.43 2.67
C GLY A 180 16.78 -1.25 3.67
N ASN A 181 16.99 -2.28 4.48
CA ASN A 181 18.08 -2.37 5.43
C ASN A 181 18.57 -3.82 5.52
N ALA A 182 19.59 -4.08 6.35
CA ALA A 182 20.16 -5.41 6.48
C ALA A 182 19.16 -6.47 6.99
N PHE A 183 18.17 -6.07 7.80
CA PHE A 183 17.13 -6.97 8.30
C PHE A 183 16.04 -7.24 7.25
N CYS A 184 15.61 -6.19 6.54
CA CYS A 184 14.56 -6.23 5.53
C CYS A 184 15.04 -5.56 4.24
N PRO A 185 15.70 -6.31 3.33
CA PRO A 185 16.26 -5.75 2.10
C PRO A 185 15.21 -5.14 1.16
N VAL A 186 13.98 -5.66 1.17
CA VAL A 186 12.85 -5.13 0.40
C VAL A 186 11.89 -4.39 1.35
N GLY A 187 12.38 -3.33 1.99
CA GLY A 187 11.59 -2.53 2.94
C GLY A 187 10.51 -1.69 2.29
N ALA A 188 10.73 -1.24 1.05
CA ALA A 188 9.74 -0.57 0.23
C ALA A 188 10.01 -0.83 -1.27
N TYR A 189 8.94 -0.93 -2.07
CA TYR A 189 9.04 -1.07 -3.52
C TYR A 189 7.88 -0.36 -4.24
N ALA A 190 8.09 -0.05 -5.52
CA ALA A 190 7.07 0.43 -6.43
C ALA A 190 7.06 -0.36 -7.74
N ILE A 191 5.87 -0.48 -8.39
CA ILE A 191 5.73 -1.00 -9.75
C ILE A 191 5.06 0.06 -10.61
N GLY A 192 5.75 0.48 -11.63
CA GLY A 192 5.28 1.57 -12.50
C GLY A 192 4.91 2.81 -11.68
N ARG A 193 3.73 3.36 -11.96
CA ARG A 193 3.17 4.54 -11.30
C ARG A 193 1.92 4.23 -10.49
N HIS A 194 1.59 2.95 -10.27
CA HIS A 194 0.32 2.53 -9.69
C HIS A 194 0.46 1.51 -8.55
N VAL A 195 1.65 1.06 -8.18
CA VAL A 195 1.87 0.22 -6.99
C VAL A 195 2.94 0.85 -6.12
N LEU A 196 2.62 1.11 -4.85
CA LEU A 196 3.54 1.57 -3.81
C LEU A 196 3.36 0.71 -2.56
N CYS A 197 4.44 0.14 -2.06
CA CYS A 197 4.39 -0.77 -0.93
C CYS A 197 5.52 -0.51 0.07
N THR A 198 5.21 -0.65 1.36
CA THR A 198 6.18 -0.64 2.45
C THR A 198 5.92 -1.77 3.44
N GLN A 199 6.98 -2.40 3.94
CA GLN A 199 6.92 -3.40 5.00
C GLN A 199 6.53 -2.78 6.35
N TYR A 200 6.60 -1.48 6.47
CA TYR A 200 6.49 -0.75 7.73
C TYR A 200 5.13 -0.08 7.89
N HIS A 201 4.92 0.53 9.07
CA HIS A 201 3.64 1.03 9.54
C HIS A 201 3.66 2.54 9.73
N PRO A 202 3.35 3.34 8.70
CA PRO A 202 3.19 4.79 8.86
C PRO A 202 1.88 5.17 9.57
N GLU A 203 0.92 4.25 9.67
CA GLU A 203 -0.39 4.46 10.31
C GLU A 203 -0.37 4.24 11.83
N LEU A 204 0.67 3.58 12.36
CA LEU A 204 0.74 3.30 13.79
C LEU A 204 1.26 4.50 14.58
N THR A 205 0.79 4.61 15.83
CA THR A 205 1.18 5.68 16.75
C THR A 205 2.06 5.14 17.88
N ARG A 206 2.86 6.02 18.50
CA ARG A 206 3.69 5.64 19.65
C ARG A 206 2.86 5.09 20.83
N PRO A 207 1.70 5.66 21.21
CA PRO A 207 0.85 5.07 22.24
C PRO A 207 0.41 3.64 21.90
N PHE A 208 0.04 3.38 20.64
CA PHE A 208 -0.29 2.03 20.19
C PHE A 208 0.90 1.07 20.31
N MET A 209 2.09 1.48 19.88
CA MET A 209 3.31 0.66 19.96
C MET A 209 3.72 0.36 21.41
N ARG A 210 3.54 1.32 22.32
CA ARG A 210 3.77 1.11 23.77
C ARG A 210 2.81 0.07 24.33
N ASP A 211 1.50 0.14 24.01
CA ASP A 211 0.51 -0.83 24.48
C ASP A 211 0.73 -2.22 23.87
N LEU A 212 1.09 -2.28 22.57
CA LEU A 212 1.48 -3.52 21.89
C LEU A 212 2.67 -4.19 22.59
N LEU A 213 3.72 -3.42 22.90
CA LEU A 213 4.90 -3.93 23.57
C LEU A 213 4.59 -4.37 25.00
N ALA A 214 3.81 -3.58 25.75
CA ALA A 214 3.40 -3.93 27.11
C ALA A 214 2.55 -5.21 27.13
N THR A 215 1.68 -5.39 26.14
CA THR A 215 0.77 -6.54 26.08
C THR A 215 1.46 -7.80 25.55
N PHE A 216 2.27 -7.68 24.51
CA PHE A 216 2.80 -8.84 23.76
C PHE A 216 4.32 -8.96 23.77
N GLY A 217 5.06 -8.00 24.36
CA GLY A 217 6.52 -8.01 24.34
C GLY A 217 7.14 -9.32 24.80
N HIS A 218 6.51 -9.98 25.80
CA HIS A 218 6.95 -11.29 26.30
C HIS A 218 6.92 -12.41 25.26
N LYS A 219 6.11 -12.28 24.18
CA LYS A 219 6.00 -13.28 23.10
C LYS A 219 7.12 -13.16 22.06
N PHE A 220 7.76 -11.99 21.95
CA PHE A 220 8.77 -11.74 20.93
C PHE A 220 10.20 -12.07 21.40
N GLY A 221 10.36 -12.45 22.67
CA GLY A 221 11.65 -12.71 23.30
C GLY A 221 12.28 -11.45 23.91
N ALA A 222 13.04 -11.66 25.00
CA ALA A 222 13.60 -10.56 25.78
C ALA A 222 14.52 -9.59 25.00
N PRO A 223 15.37 -10.05 24.06
CA PRO A 223 16.21 -9.14 23.26
C PRO A 223 15.37 -8.20 22.39
N VAL A 224 14.36 -8.73 21.69
CA VAL A 224 13.47 -7.94 20.83
C VAL A 224 12.67 -6.94 21.64
N ALA A 225 12.10 -7.36 22.78
CA ALA A 225 11.35 -6.47 23.67
C ALA A 225 12.21 -5.35 24.24
N ALA A 226 13.43 -5.64 24.69
CA ALA A 226 14.37 -4.65 25.22
C ALA A 226 14.76 -3.61 24.15
N GLN A 227 15.09 -4.06 22.95
CA GLN A 227 15.40 -3.18 21.82
C GLN A 227 14.19 -2.30 21.45
N ALA A 228 13.01 -2.89 21.33
CA ALA A 228 11.78 -2.17 21.01
C ALA A 228 11.46 -1.08 22.04
N THR A 229 11.67 -1.33 23.34
CA THR A 229 11.44 -0.34 24.41
C THR A 229 12.17 0.98 24.16
N THR A 230 13.39 0.91 23.63
CA THR A 230 14.18 2.12 23.32
C THR A 230 13.78 2.72 21.97
N GLU A 231 13.56 1.86 20.97
CA GLU A 231 13.32 2.31 19.59
C GLU A 231 11.97 2.97 19.39
N ILE A 232 10.89 2.50 20.04
CA ILE A 232 9.55 3.11 19.90
C ILE A 232 9.48 4.55 20.37
N GLU A 233 10.48 5.03 21.13
CA GLU A 233 10.58 6.43 21.56
C GLU A 233 11.26 7.33 20.52
N GLN A 234 11.90 6.76 19.50
CA GLN A 234 12.54 7.53 18.43
C GLN A 234 11.50 8.26 17.57
N GLN A 235 11.96 9.31 16.89
CA GLN A 235 11.13 9.99 15.90
C GLN A 235 10.92 9.09 14.68
N VAL A 236 9.71 9.14 14.14
CA VAL A 236 9.34 8.41 12.92
C VAL A 236 8.82 9.36 11.85
N ASP A 237 9.02 9.00 10.60
CA ASP A 237 8.64 9.77 9.41
C ASP A 237 7.24 9.38 8.89
N ALA A 238 6.31 9.09 9.82
CA ALA A 238 4.95 8.66 9.50
C ALA A 238 4.21 9.68 8.63
N VAL A 239 4.23 10.97 9.02
CA VAL A 239 3.56 12.04 8.27
C VAL A 239 4.18 12.25 6.89
N PRO A 240 5.51 12.42 6.73
CA PRO A 240 6.14 12.48 5.42
C PRO A 240 5.80 11.30 4.52
N PHE A 241 5.84 10.06 5.04
CA PHE A 241 5.48 8.90 4.22
C PHE A 241 4.01 8.91 3.78
N MET A 242 3.07 9.27 4.66
CA MET A 242 1.66 9.39 4.27
C MET A 242 1.42 10.53 3.27
N GLN A 243 2.21 11.61 3.32
CA GLN A 243 2.22 12.64 2.27
C GLN A 243 2.70 12.06 0.93
N TRP A 244 3.72 11.20 0.94
CA TRP A 244 4.15 10.49 -0.26
C TRP A 244 3.06 9.58 -0.83
N VAL A 245 2.35 8.83 0.04
CA VAL A 245 1.20 8.01 -0.37
C VAL A 245 0.13 8.86 -1.05
N ALA A 246 -0.23 10.01 -0.47
CA ALA A 246 -1.22 10.91 -1.05
C ALA A 246 -0.78 11.41 -2.43
N ARG A 247 0.46 11.91 -2.55
CA ARG A 247 1.00 12.39 -3.84
C ARG A 247 1.15 11.28 -4.87
N PHE A 248 1.48 10.07 -4.43
CA PHE A 248 1.53 8.92 -5.32
C PHE A 248 0.16 8.61 -5.93
N ILE A 249 -0.90 8.64 -5.11
CA ILE A 249 -2.29 8.44 -5.56
C ILE A 249 -2.69 9.54 -6.55
N GLU A 250 -2.41 10.82 -6.26
CA GLU A 250 -2.69 11.96 -7.14
C GLU A 250 -1.95 11.86 -8.49
N ALA A 251 -0.66 11.47 -8.44
CA ALA A 251 0.16 11.34 -9.64
C ALA A 251 -0.28 10.20 -10.56
N ALA A 252 -0.91 9.16 -10.02
CA ALA A 252 -1.46 8.06 -10.80
C ALA A 252 -2.76 8.45 -11.54
N ASP A 253 -3.61 9.27 -10.91
CA ASP A 253 -4.90 9.73 -11.49
C ASP A 253 -4.67 10.72 -12.66
N CYS A 254 -3.58 11.49 -12.65
CA CYS A 254 -3.24 12.43 -13.72
C CYS A 254 -2.70 11.78 -15.00
N ALA A 255 -2.48 10.45 -15.04
CA ALA A 255 -2.00 9.78 -16.24
C ALA A 255 -3.16 9.44 -17.18
N PRO A 256 -3.09 9.78 -18.49
CA PRO A 256 -4.11 9.34 -19.45
C PRO A 256 -4.20 7.81 -19.39
N THR A 257 -5.40 7.29 -19.20
CA THR A 257 -5.69 5.85 -19.26
C THR A 257 -5.17 5.30 -20.57
N ARG A 258 -4.08 4.55 -20.51
CA ARG A 258 -3.53 3.88 -21.70
C ARG A 258 -4.58 2.89 -22.16
N ALA A 259 -5.18 3.14 -23.32
CA ALA A 259 -6.07 2.19 -23.97
C ALA A 259 -5.40 0.80 -24.01
N PRO A 260 -6.14 -0.28 -23.77
CA PRO A 260 -5.58 -1.62 -23.88
C PRO A 260 -4.91 -1.76 -25.26
N ALA A 261 -3.65 -2.20 -25.27
CA ALA A 261 -2.95 -2.49 -26.52
C ALA A 261 -3.83 -3.42 -27.33
N SER A 262 -4.30 -2.96 -28.50
CA SER A 262 -5.03 -3.79 -29.44
C SER A 262 -4.16 -5.01 -29.75
N ALA A 263 -4.70 -6.20 -29.49
CA ALA A 263 -4.05 -7.45 -29.88
C ALA A 263 -3.75 -7.36 -31.37
N SER A 264 -2.47 -7.30 -31.72
CA SER A 264 -2.00 -7.43 -33.10
C SER A 264 -2.46 -8.79 -33.58
N THR A 265 -3.41 -8.79 -34.51
CA THR A 265 -3.82 -9.98 -35.25
C THR A 265 -2.60 -10.50 -35.97
N ALA A 266 -2.06 -11.61 -35.46
CA ALA A 266 -1.02 -12.37 -36.17
C ALA A 266 -1.51 -12.70 -37.56
N GLY A 267 -0.80 -12.18 -38.56
CA GLY A 267 -1.06 -12.47 -39.97
C GLY A 267 -0.99 -13.96 -40.23
N SER A 268 -1.99 -14.48 -40.92
CA SER A 268 -2.02 -15.85 -41.43
C SER A 268 -0.81 -16.13 -42.35
N PRO A 269 -0.16 -17.29 -42.26
CA PRO A 269 0.91 -17.64 -43.17
C PRO A 269 0.37 -17.81 -44.60
N PRO A 270 1.18 -17.54 -45.66
CA PRO A 270 0.77 -17.69 -47.03
C PRO A 270 0.60 -19.17 -47.39
N PRO A 271 -0.28 -19.51 -48.37
CA PRO A 271 -0.51 -20.87 -48.78
C PRO A 271 0.72 -21.46 -49.49
N VAL A 272 1.06 -22.69 -49.10
CA VAL A 272 2.11 -23.49 -49.77
C VAL A 272 1.53 -24.01 -51.10
N SER A 273 2.15 -23.61 -52.21
CA SER A 273 1.86 -24.19 -53.52
C SER A 273 2.56 -25.55 -53.65
N VAL A 274 1.80 -26.58 -54.10
CA VAL A 274 2.26 -27.91 -54.47
C VAL A 274 2.79 -27.87 -55.91
#